data_a972780f9daf6cc9363c2bf78fb9fed5
#
_entry.id   a972780f9daf6cc9363c2bf78fb9fed5
#
_cell.length_a   1.000
_cell.length_b   1.000
_cell.length_c   1.000
_cell.angle_alpha   90.00
_cell.angle_beta   90.00
_cell.angle_gamma   90.00
#
_symmetry.space_group_name_H-M   'P 1'
#
loop_
_entity.id
_entity.type
_entity.pdbx_description
1 polymer ?
#
loop_
_entity_poly.entity_id
_entity_poly.type
_entity_poly.pdbx_seq_one_letter_code
_entity_poly.pdbx_strand_id
1 'polypeptide(L)'
;MAHQYLTYDSLEKLKVDRPVDRLGYISAACNGKGVLDIGCFDETALEKRGTEHWLHGRILQTAKEVFGIDISDKIPPDGVVTGANGRILRRDAAKLDLDGIPAGQIQVIVAGEFIEHIESPMAFFREVKQKLGGRELIISTPNGVCFANTLMGMIGREVQHPDHLHNLTYKTLNTQCQRAGFESWKIIPYRFYATEMILASTGAKKAFVKLVQACIRGVEWCFPLLSFGYIARIQI
;
A
#
# COMPACT_ATOMS: atom_id res chain seq x y z
N MET A 1 14.70 -8.15 -9.86
CA MET A 1 13.46 -7.97 -10.68
C MET A 1 13.77 -7.04 -11.83
N ALA A 2 13.30 -7.30 -13.07
CA ALA A 2 13.52 -6.36 -14.17
C ALA A 2 12.36 -5.36 -14.18
N HIS A 3 12.66 -4.06 -14.16
CA HIS A 3 11.65 -3.02 -14.35
C HIS A 3 11.37 -2.81 -15.84
N GLN A 4 10.16 -2.40 -16.17
CA GLN A 4 9.82 -2.03 -17.53
C GLN A 4 10.51 -0.71 -17.88
N TYR A 5 11.32 -0.72 -18.93
CA TYR A 5 11.88 0.51 -19.49
C TYR A 5 10.75 1.31 -20.13
N LEU A 6 10.57 2.57 -19.74
CA LEU A 6 9.56 3.46 -20.29
C LEU A 6 10.25 4.53 -21.14
N THR A 7 9.72 4.77 -22.33
CA THR A 7 10.21 5.81 -23.25
C THR A 7 9.62 7.19 -22.94
N TYR A 8 8.49 7.20 -22.23
CA TYR A 8 7.70 8.41 -21.93
C TYR A 8 7.16 9.15 -23.15
N ASP A 9 7.07 8.45 -24.27
CA ASP A 9 6.37 8.98 -25.43
C ASP A 9 4.89 9.21 -25.11
N SER A 10 4.26 10.18 -25.78
CA SER A 10 2.89 10.64 -25.48
C SER A 10 1.83 9.52 -25.63
N LEU A 11 2.06 8.56 -26.51
CA LEU A 11 1.15 7.44 -26.77
C LEU A 11 1.79 6.06 -26.46
N GLU A 12 2.78 6.05 -25.58
CA GLU A 12 3.46 4.81 -25.18
C GLU A 12 2.50 3.77 -24.64
N LYS A 13 2.51 2.58 -25.23
CA LYS A 13 1.72 1.45 -24.79
C LYS A 13 2.40 0.74 -23.62
N LEU A 14 1.80 0.81 -22.45
CA LEU A 14 2.30 0.17 -21.24
C LEU A 14 1.89 -1.31 -21.19
N LYS A 15 2.85 -2.18 -20.89
CA LYS A 15 2.62 -3.58 -20.59
C LYS A 15 2.47 -3.74 -19.08
N VAL A 16 1.25 -3.95 -18.61
CA VAL A 16 0.92 -3.99 -17.19
C VAL A 16 0.31 -5.36 -16.85
N ASP A 17 0.72 -5.93 -15.72
CA ASP A 17 0.19 -7.21 -15.23
C ASP A 17 -1.30 -7.10 -14.86
N ARG A 18 -1.96 -8.25 -14.72
CA ARG A 18 -3.34 -8.31 -14.21
C ARG A 18 -3.39 -7.93 -12.74
N PRO A 19 -4.49 -7.26 -12.29
CA PRO A 19 -4.58 -6.80 -10.92
C PRO A 19 -4.70 -7.96 -9.91
N VAL A 20 -3.97 -7.83 -8.81
CA VAL A 20 -3.94 -8.80 -7.72
C VAL A 20 -4.81 -8.36 -6.53
N ASP A 21 -5.01 -9.25 -5.56
CA ASP A 21 -5.51 -8.88 -4.24
C ASP A 21 -4.38 -8.25 -3.43
N ARG A 22 -4.55 -6.99 -3.02
CA ARG A 22 -3.49 -6.20 -2.34
C ARG A 22 -2.99 -6.86 -1.06
N LEU A 23 -3.92 -7.19 -0.16
CA LEU A 23 -3.56 -7.71 1.17
C LEU A 23 -2.92 -9.10 1.07
N GLY A 24 -3.50 -9.98 0.26
CA GLY A 24 -2.97 -11.32 0.03
C GLY A 24 -1.58 -11.29 -0.64
N TYR A 25 -1.39 -10.40 -1.62
CA TYR A 25 -0.11 -10.26 -2.31
C TYR A 25 1.00 -9.78 -1.38
N ILE A 26 0.74 -8.71 -0.59
CA ILE A 26 1.72 -8.14 0.34
C ILE A 26 2.04 -9.15 1.45
N SER A 27 1.03 -9.75 2.07
CA SER A 27 1.24 -10.71 3.15
C SER A 27 2.01 -11.96 2.68
N ALA A 28 1.76 -12.45 1.47
CA ALA A 28 2.52 -13.56 0.89
C ALA A 28 4.00 -13.21 0.67
N ALA A 29 4.30 -11.96 0.28
CA ALA A 29 5.68 -11.50 0.13
C ALA A 29 6.44 -11.39 1.48
N CYS A 30 5.70 -11.24 2.58
CA CYS A 30 6.22 -11.16 3.96
C CYS A 30 6.42 -12.53 4.62
N ASN A 31 6.01 -13.63 3.98
CA ASN A 31 6.00 -14.97 4.59
C ASN A 31 7.38 -15.38 5.13
N GLY A 32 7.43 -15.73 6.42
CA GLY A 32 8.64 -16.22 7.12
C GLY A 32 9.72 -15.16 7.36
N LYS A 33 9.44 -13.87 7.05
CA LYS A 33 10.41 -12.77 7.12
C LYS A 33 10.19 -11.88 8.35
N GLY A 34 11.24 -11.17 8.77
CA GLY A 34 11.13 -10.01 9.65
C GLY A 34 10.65 -8.80 8.85
N VAL A 35 9.59 -8.15 9.31
CA VAL A 35 8.89 -7.09 8.58
C VAL A 35 8.86 -5.80 9.37
N LEU A 36 9.16 -4.68 8.72
CA LEU A 36 8.83 -3.34 9.18
C LEU A 36 7.60 -2.84 8.44
N ASP A 37 6.51 -2.59 9.17
CA ASP A 37 5.24 -2.12 8.62
C ASP A 37 5.05 -0.64 8.97
N ILE A 38 5.11 0.23 7.96
CA ILE A 38 5.15 1.69 8.07
C ILE A 38 3.77 2.27 7.79
N GLY A 39 3.26 3.16 8.67
CA GLY A 39 1.93 3.72 8.55
C GLY A 39 0.85 2.65 8.73
N CYS A 40 1.05 1.76 9.70
CA CYS A 40 0.25 0.55 9.86
C CYS A 40 -1.00 0.71 10.73
N PHE A 41 -1.20 1.90 11.32
CA PHE A 41 -2.28 2.17 12.25
C PHE A 41 -3.17 3.31 11.74
N ASP A 42 -3.91 3.02 10.65
CA ASP A 42 -4.87 3.95 10.05
C ASP A 42 -6.04 4.28 11.00
N GLU A 43 -6.84 5.28 10.65
CA GLU A 43 -7.99 5.73 11.46
C GLU A 43 -8.98 4.61 11.78
N THR A 44 -9.09 3.62 10.90
CA THR A 44 -10.00 2.47 10.99
C THR A 44 -9.30 1.19 11.48
N ALA A 45 -8.03 1.27 11.89
CA ALA A 45 -7.24 0.11 12.33
C ALA A 45 -7.90 -0.64 13.49
N LEU A 46 -8.50 0.09 14.46
CA LEU A 46 -9.21 -0.52 15.59
C LEU A 46 -10.46 -1.29 15.17
N GLU A 47 -11.19 -0.78 14.15
CA GLU A 47 -12.39 -1.43 13.61
C GLU A 47 -12.03 -2.66 12.76
N LYS A 48 -10.90 -2.58 12.05
CA LYS A 48 -10.37 -3.66 11.21
C LYS A 48 -9.62 -4.73 12.01
N ARG A 49 -9.22 -4.43 13.25
CA ARG A 49 -8.47 -5.36 14.12
C ARG A 49 -9.26 -6.66 14.31
N GLY A 50 -8.60 -7.78 14.03
CA GLY A 50 -9.24 -9.10 14.10
C GLY A 50 -10.05 -9.47 12.85
N THR A 51 -10.11 -8.61 11.83
CA THR A 51 -10.70 -8.91 10.53
C THR A 51 -9.62 -9.23 9.48
N GLU A 52 -10.04 -9.82 8.36
CA GLU A 52 -9.14 -10.05 7.21
C GLU A 52 -8.78 -8.77 6.43
N HIS A 53 -9.28 -7.61 6.85
CA HIS A 53 -9.16 -6.34 6.13
C HIS A 53 -8.03 -5.45 6.65
N TRP A 54 -7.38 -5.80 7.74
CA TRP A 54 -6.24 -5.08 8.29
C TRP A 54 -4.93 -5.63 7.75
N LEU A 55 -4.16 -4.83 7.01
CA LEU A 55 -2.92 -5.28 6.38
C LEU A 55 -1.91 -5.79 7.42
N HIS A 56 -1.66 -5.03 8.49
CA HIS A 56 -0.80 -5.45 9.59
C HIS A 56 -1.20 -6.82 10.16
N GLY A 57 -2.50 -7.01 10.41
CA GLY A 57 -3.03 -8.29 10.88
C GLY A 57 -2.83 -9.44 9.89
N ARG A 58 -2.89 -9.17 8.59
CA ARG A 58 -2.58 -10.17 7.55
C ARG A 58 -1.11 -10.52 7.50
N ILE A 59 -0.23 -9.53 7.67
CA ILE A 59 1.22 -9.73 7.72
C ILE A 59 1.59 -10.58 8.94
N LEU A 60 1.01 -10.31 10.12
CA LEU A 60 1.22 -11.10 11.35
C LEU A 60 0.98 -12.60 11.17
N GLN A 61 0.01 -12.99 10.32
CA GLN A 61 -0.32 -14.39 10.08
C GLN A 61 0.76 -15.16 9.31
N THR A 62 1.61 -14.47 8.57
CA THR A 62 2.57 -15.09 7.65
C THR A 62 4.02 -14.75 7.98
N ALA A 63 4.29 -13.60 8.55
CA ALA A 63 5.64 -13.14 8.88
C ALA A 63 6.22 -13.84 10.12
N LYS A 64 7.54 -13.89 10.18
CA LYS A 64 8.26 -14.37 11.37
C LYS A 64 8.11 -13.39 12.53
N GLU A 65 8.28 -12.11 12.26
CA GLU A 65 8.18 -11.01 13.23
C GLU A 65 7.76 -9.73 12.52
N VAL A 66 6.95 -8.90 13.17
CA VAL A 66 6.43 -7.66 12.61
C VAL A 66 6.64 -6.50 13.58
N PHE A 67 7.33 -5.48 13.12
CA PHE A 67 7.47 -4.20 13.80
C PHE A 67 6.67 -3.17 13.03
N GLY A 68 5.61 -2.63 13.65
CA GLY A 68 4.85 -1.53 13.09
C GLY A 68 5.36 -0.20 13.61
N ILE A 69 5.35 0.83 12.78
CA ILE A 69 5.56 2.23 13.19
C ILE A 69 4.46 3.12 12.62
N ASP A 70 3.96 4.00 13.47
CA ASP A 70 2.93 4.96 13.10
C ASP A 70 2.97 6.17 14.07
N ILE A 71 2.51 7.33 13.60
CA ILE A 71 2.49 8.57 14.40
C ILE A 71 1.19 8.73 15.20
N SER A 72 0.19 7.89 14.98
CA SER A 72 -1.14 7.99 15.59
C SER A 72 -1.07 8.15 17.10
N ASP A 73 -1.79 9.13 17.65
CA ASP A 73 -1.91 9.39 19.08
C ASP A 73 -2.70 8.30 19.82
N LYS A 74 -3.43 7.47 19.09
CA LYS A 74 -4.11 6.28 19.61
C LYS A 74 -3.15 5.17 20.03
N ILE A 75 -1.86 5.25 19.62
CA ILE A 75 -0.82 4.32 20.04
C ILE A 75 -0.21 4.83 21.36
N PRO A 76 -0.29 4.06 22.47
CA PRO A 76 0.34 4.42 23.73
C PRO A 76 1.86 4.64 23.58
N PRO A 77 2.50 5.42 24.47
CA PRO A 77 3.94 5.66 24.44
C PRO A 77 4.78 4.37 24.42
N ASP A 78 4.33 3.34 25.14
CA ASP A 78 4.99 2.03 25.21
C ASP A 78 4.69 1.12 24.01
N GLY A 79 3.84 1.59 23.09
CA GLY A 79 3.39 0.84 21.92
C GLY A 79 2.23 -0.11 22.21
N VAL A 80 1.87 -0.91 21.20
CA VAL A 80 0.79 -1.89 21.25
C VAL A 80 1.30 -3.25 20.79
N VAL A 81 1.10 -4.27 21.60
CA VAL A 81 1.29 -5.67 21.19
C VAL A 81 0.13 -6.09 20.30
N THR A 82 0.42 -6.53 19.09
CA THR A 82 -0.58 -6.89 18.08
C THR A 82 -0.71 -8.39 17.86
N GLY A 83 0.25 -9.16 18.37
CA GLY A 83 0.28 -10.61 18.32
C GLY A 83 1.50 -11.16 19.06
N ALA A 84 1.66 -12.46 19.12
CA ALA A 84 2.84 -13.10 19.73
C ALA A 84 4.15 -12.71 19.01
N ASN A 85 4.05 -12.35 17.73
CA ASN A 85 5.18 -12.00 16.85
C ASN A 85 5.12 -10.55 16.36
N GLY A 86 4.33 -9.66 17.00
CA GLY A 86 4.19 -8.33 16.48
C GLY A 86 3.88 -7.25 17.50
N ARG A 87 4.40 -6.06 17.25
CA ARG A 87 4.13 -4.83 18.02
C ARG A 87 4.14 -3.60 17.12
N ILE A 88 3.40 -2.59 17.50
CA ILE A 88 3.41 -1.27 16.86
C ILE A 88 3.97 -0.26 17.87
N LEU A 89 4.91 0.55 17.43
CA LEU A 89 5.49 1.64 18.21
C LEU A 89 5.02 2.98 17.66
N ARG A 90 4.80 3.95 18.56
CA ARG A 90 4.51 5.32 18.15
C ARG A 90 5.80 6.02 17.74
N ARG A 91 6.01 6.14 16.42
CA ARG A 91 7.21 6.73 15.82
C ARG A 91 6.85 7.54 14.57
N ASP A 92 7.66 8.51 14.23
CA ASP A 92 7.51 9.27 12.99
C ASP A 92 7.91 8.40 11.80
N ALA A 93 6.91 7.84 11.15
CA ALA A 93 7.07 6.96 10.01
C ALA A 93 7.65 7.68 8.78
N ALA A 94 7.32 8.97 8.60
CA ALA A 94 7.82 9.77 7.46
C ALA A 94 9.32 10.06 7.57
N LYS A 95 9.85 10.18 8.81
CA LYS A 95 11.30 10.34 9.09
C LYS A 95 12.01 9.01 9.29
N LEU A 96 11.29 7.90 9.17
CA LEU A 96 11.81 6.56 9.41
C LEU A 96 12.54 6.47 10.76
N ASP A 97 11.84 6.88 11.83
CA ASP A 97 12.33 6.73 13.19
C ASP A 97 12.28 5.25 13.59
N LEU A 98 13.46 4.65 13.74
CA LEU A 98 13.65 3.23 14.03
C LEU A 98 14.05 2.96 15.48
N ASP A 99 13.88 3.92 16.38
CA ASP A 99 14.23 3.73 17.78
C ASP A 99 13.41 2.58 18.40
N GLY A 100 14.13 1.63 19.01
CA GLY A 100 13.55 0.40 19.55
C GLY A 100 13.20 -0.68 18.50
N ILE A 101 13.55 -0.50 17.22
CA ILE A 101 13.38 -1.49 16.14
C ILE A 101 14.73 -2.18 15.84
N PRO A 102 14.81 -3.51 15.90
CA PRO A 102 16.03 -4.22 15.59
C PRO A 102 16.24 -4.29 14.06
N ALA A 103 16.82 -3.26 13.48
CA ALA A 103 16.99 -3.12 12.03
C ALA A 103 17.66 -4.35 11.37
N GLY A 104 18.54 -5.07 12.08
CA GLY A 104 19.19 -6.27 11.57
C GLY A 104 18.23 -7.45 11.34
N GLN A 105 17.05 -7.45 11.92
CA GLN A 105 16.03 -8.50 11.75
C GLN A 105 15.07 -8.19 10.59
N ILE A 106 15.04 -6.95 10.10
CA ILE A 106 14.17 -6.53 9.02
C ILE A 106 14.70 -7.03 7.68
N GLN A 107 13.86 -7.73 6.94
CA GLN A 107 14.12 -8.22 5.58
C GLN A 107 13.20 -7.57 4.56
N VAL A 108 11.98 -7.19 4.98
CA VAL A 108 10.98 -6.55 4.16
C VAL A 108 10.46 -5.30 4.86
N ILE A 109 10.36 -4.21 4.12
CA ILE A 109 9.69 -2.98 4.55
C ILE A 109 8.37 -2.89 3.78
N VAL A 110 7.27 -2.66 4.49
CA VAL A 110 5.95 -2.44 3.90
C VAL A 110 5.50 -1.01 4.22
N ALA A 111 5.05 -0.27 3.22
CA ALA A 111 4.43 1.04 3.35
C ALA A 111 3.13 1.03 2.53
N GLY A 112 2.07 0.54 3.16
CA GLY A 112 0.79 0.30 2.50
C GLY A 112 -0.15 1.49 2.61
N GLU A 113 -0.51 2.13 1.49
CA GLU A 113 -1.35 3.35 1.47
C GLU A 113 -0.74 4.42 2.38
N PHE A 114 0.54 4.72 2.17
CA PHE A 114 1.30 5.61 3.03
C PHE A 114 1.93 6.79 2.27
N ILE A 115 2.53 6.53 1.10
CA ILE A 115 3.32 7.54 0.41
C ILE A 115 2.49 8.70 -0.15
N GLU A 116 1.20 8.51 -0.35
CA GLU A 116 0.25 9.55 -0.76
C GLU A 116 -0.05 10.56 0.34
N HIS A 117 0.18 10.22 1.61
CA HIS A 117 -0.09 11.06 2.78
C HIS A 117 1.10 11.91 3.22
N ILE A 118 2.31 11.60 2.80
CA ILE A 118 3.51 12.30 3.25
C ILE A 118 3.89 13.45 2.33
N GLU A 119 4.46 14.53 2.88
CA GLU A 119 4.84 15.72 2.11
C GLU A 119 5.83 15.41 0.98
N SER A 120 6.80 14.52 1.23
CA SER A 120 7.85 14.19 0.26
C SER A 120 8.13 12.69 0.16
N PRO A 121 7.45 11.96 -0.74
CA PRO A 121 7.79 10.58 -1.07
C PRO A 121 9.26 10.38 -1.44
N MET A 122 9.86 11.36 -2.13
CA MET A 122 11.26 11.28 -2.53
C MET A 122 12.23 11.39 -1.35
N ALA A 123 11.91 12.17 -0.31
CA ALA A 123 12.70 12.22 0.92
C ALA A 123 12.61 10.87 1.66
N PHE A 124 11.40 10.33 1.79
CA PHE A 124 11.17 9.01 2.37
C PHE A 124 11.96 7.90 1.67
N PHE A 125 11.97 7.86 0.34
CA PHE A 125 12.74 6.85 -0.41
C PHE A 125 14.25 6.95 -0.18
N ARG A 126 14.79 8.18 -0.03
CA ARG A 126 16.20 8.37 0.31
C ARG A 126 16.53 7.86 1.72
N GLU A 127 15.68 8.17 2.69
CA GLU A 127 15.81 7.67 4.07
C GLU A 127 15.77 6.15 4.13
N VAL A 128 14.79 5.52 3.44
CA VAL A 128 14.68 4.06 3.38
C VAL A 128 15.95 3.45 2.78
N LYS A 129 16.44 4.02 1.66
CA LYS A 129 17.66 3.54 1.01
C LYS A 129 18.88 3.68 1.91
N GLN A 130 19.01 4.79 2.61
CA GLN A 130 20.14 5.07 3.50
C GLN A 130 20.13 4.18 4.74
N LYS A 131 18.99 4.04 5.41
CA LYS A 131 18.87 3.35 6.71
C LYS A 131 18.67 1.84 6.56
N LEU A 132 18.04 1.40 5.46
CA LEU A 132 17.56 0.04 5.27
C LEU A 132 17.97 -0.58 3.91
N GLY A 133 19.02 -0.11 3.29
CA GLY A 133 19.55 -0.65 2.02
C GLY A 133 19.83 -2.15 2.09
N GLY A 134 19.76 -2.84 0.93
CA GLY A 134 19.93 -4.28 0.81
C GLY A 134 18.68 -5.11 1.16
N ARG A 135 17.51 -4.47 1.33
CA ARG A 135 16.24 -5.10 1.69
C ARG A 135 15.19 -4.95 0.57
N GLU A 136 14.07 -5.58 0.75
CA GLU A 136 12.91 -5.42 -0.12
C GLU A 136 11.95 -4.35 0.47
N LEU A 137 11.62 -3.32 -0.31
CA LEU A 137 10.57 -2.35 0.00
C LEU A 137 9.33 -2.67 -0.83
N ILE A 138 8.19 -2.77 -0.17
CA ILE A 138 6.89 -2.96 -0.79
C ILE A 138 6.01 -1.77 -0.42
N ILE A 139 5.63 -0.99 -1.41
CA ILE A 139 4.69 0.13 -1.24
C ILE A 139 3.39 -0.19 -1.96
N SER A 140 2.27 0.27 -1.44
CA SER A 140 1.03 0.37 -2.20
C SER A 140 0.48 1.77 -2.11
N THR A 141 -0.23 2.20 -3.16
CA THR A 141 -0.82 3.54 -3.25
C THR A 141 -2.00 3.52 -4.21
N PRO A 142 -3.05 4.33 -3.99
CA PRO A 142 -4.16 4.46 -4.92
C PRO A 142 -3.71 4.98 -6.29
N ASN A 143 -4.47 4.62 -7.31
CA ASN A 143 -4.27 5.10 -8.67
C ASN A 143 -5.22 6.29 -8.93
N GLY A 144 -4.67 7.48 -9.14
CA GLY A 144 -5.45 8.69 -9.38
C GLY A 144 -6.38 8.63 -10.60
N VAL A 145 -6.08 7.75 -11.57
CA VAL A 145 -6.89 7.56 -12.78
C VAL A 145 -7.61 6.21 -12.81
N CYS A 146 -7.92 5.63 -11.66
CA CYS A 146 -8.64 4.36 -11.60
C CYS A 146 -10.07 4.46 -12.16
N PHE A 147 -10.62 3.32 -12.60
CA PHE A 147 -11.97 3.28 -13.19
C PHE A 147 -13.04 3.77 -12.21
N ALA A 148 -12.93 3.43 -10.93
CA ALA A 148 -13.89 3.87 -9.91
C ALA A 148 -13.93 5.40 -9.78
N ASN A 149 -12.77 6.07 -9.72
CA ASN A 149 -12.70 7.53 -9.66
C ASN A 149 -13.19 8.18 -10.97
N THR A 150 -12.84 7.59 -12.11
CA THR A 150 -13.33 8.06 -13.42
C THR A 150 -14.86 8.01 -13.48
N LEU A 151 -15.47 6.91 -13.01
CA LEU A 151 -16.93 6.76 -12.97
C LEU A 151 -17.58 7.81 -12.05
N MET A 152 -16.99 8.09 -10.90
CA MET A 152 -17.48 9.13 -9.99
C MET A 152 -17.34 10.53 -10.60
N GLY A 153 -16.21 10.79 -11.29
CA GLY A 153 -15.99 12.05 -12.01
C GLY A 153 -17.04 12.33 -13.10
N MET A 154 -17.54 11.28 -13.80
CA MET A 154 -18.61 11.43 -14.81
C MET A 154 -19.94 11.94 -14.21
N ILE A 155 -20.18 11.73 -12.94
CA ILE A 155 -21.36 12.23 -12.20
C ILE A 155 -21.03 13.42 -11.30
N GLY A 156 -19.89 14.10 -11.56
CA GLY A 156 -19.47 15.30 -10.84
C GLY A 156 -19.03 15.08 -9.40
N ARG A 157 -18.55 13.85 -9.08
CA ARG A 157 -18.04 13.52 -7.74
C ARG A 157 -16.57 13.14 -7.80
N GLU A 158 -15.81 13.63 -6.86
CA GLU A 158 -14.43 13.22 -6.61
C GLU A 158 -14.38 12.40 -5.31
N VAL A 159 -13.76 11.21 -5.39
CA VAL A 159 -13.58 10.33 -4.24
C VAL A 159 -12.10 10.35 -3.88
N GLN A 160 -11.73 11.32 -3.07
CA GLN A 160 -10.36 11.49 -2.61
C GLN A 160 -10.36 11.63 -1.08
N HIS A 161 -9.41 10.97 -0.41
CA HIS A 161 -9.22 11.17 1.02
C HIS A 161 -8.67 12.58 1.26
N PRO A 162 -9.16 13.32 2.28
CA PRO A 162 -8.70 14.70 2.52
C PRO A 162 -7.20 14.82 2.79
N ASP A 163 -6.58 13.77 3.36
CA ASP A 163 -5.16 13.76 3.70
C ASP A 163 -4.25 13.24 2.56
N HIS A 164 -4.81 12.96 1.37
CA HIS A 164 -3.98 12.59 0.23
C HIS A 164 -3.36 13.84 -0.40
N LEU A 165 -2.04 13.94 -0.30
CA LEU A 165 -1.25 15.01 -0.91
C LEU A 165 -0.81 14.67 -2.33
N HIS A 166 -0.79 13.39 -2.69
CA HIS A 166 -0.29 12.92 -3.97
C HIS A 166 -1.27 11.97 -4.67
N ASN A 167 -1.51 12.25 -5.95
CA ASN A 167 -2.19 11.35 -6.87
C ASN A 167 -1.17 10.66 -7.77
N LEU A 168 -0.98 9.35 -7.58
CA LEU A 168 0.01 8.59 -8.32
C LEU A 168 -0.63 7.82 -9.48
N THR A 169 0.11 7.71 -10.57
CA THR A 169 -0.20 6.87 -11.73
C THR A 169 0.93 5.86 -11.92
N TYR A 170 0.75 4.90 -12.81
CA TYR A 170 1.81 3.94 -13.13
C TYR A 170 3.13 4.64 -13.52
N LYS A 171 3.07 5.63 -14.42
CA LYS A 171 4.27 6.35 -14.88
C LYS A 171 4.88 7.22 -13.79
N THR A 172 4.08 7.92 -12.99
CA THR A 172 4.63 8.76 -11.90
C THR A 172 5.30 7.92 -10.83
N LEU A 173 4.71 6.78 -10.46
CA LEU A 173 5.33 5.84 -9.52
C LEU A 173 6.64 5.25 -10.07
N ASN A 174 6.65 4.86 -11.36
CA ASN A 174 7.87 4.41 -12.03
C ASN A 174 8.97 5.49 -12.05
N THR A 175 8.60 6.75 -12.34
CA THR A 175 9.53 7.88 -12.31
C THR A 175 10.12 8.10 -10.92
N GLN A 176 9.30 7.98 -9.87
CA GLN A 176 9.77 8.12 -8.49
C GLN A 176 10.78 7.02 -8.14
N CYS A 177 10.50 5.76 -8.49
CA CYS A 177 11.45 4.66 -8.29
C CYS A 177 12.79 4.91 -9.02
N GLN A 178 12.72 5.35 -10.26
CA GLN A 178 13.90 5.68 -11.06
C GLN A 178 14.71 6.82 -10.45
N ARG A 179 14.05 7.93 -10.06
CA ARG A 179 14.71 9.11 -9.46
C ARG A 179 15.26 8.85 -8.07
N ALA A 180 14.68 7.90 -7.32
CA ALA A 180 15.22 7.45 -6.05
C ALA A 180 16.52 6.62 -6.23
N GLY A 181 16.84 6.24 -7.49
CA GLY A 181 18.02 5.45 -7.81
C GLY A 181 17.94 4.02 -7.31
N PHE A 182 16.74 3.43 -7.27
CA PHE A 182 16.58 2.01 -6.96
C PHE A 182 17.14 1.15 -8.11
N GLU A 183 17.69 -0.01 -7.78
CA GLU A 183 18.33 -0.88 -8.78
C GLU A 183 17.31 -1.68 -9.58
N SER A 184 16.28 -2.17 -8.93
CA SER A 184 15.22 -2.93 -9.58
C SER A 184 13.88 -2.79 -8.86
N TRP A 185 12.80 -2.73 -9.64
CA TRP A 185 11.44 -2.71 -9.10
C TRP A 185 10.45 -3.34 -10.06
N LYS A 186 9.30 -3.73 -9.53
CA LYS A 186 8.15 -4.20 -10.30
C LYS A 186 6.90 -3.51 -9.79
N ILE A 187 6.13 -2.89 -10.70
CA ILE A 187 4.84 -2.28 -10.39
C ILE A 187 3.72 -3.23 -10.82
N ILE A 188 2.83 -3.54 -9.88
CA ILE A 188 1.75 -4.52 -10.05
C ILE A 188 0.45 -3.83 -9.67
N PRO A 189 -0.58 -3.80 -10.53
CA PRO A 189 -1.87 -3.26 -10.16
C PRO A 189 -2.54 -4.11 -9.09
N TYR A 190 -3.36 -3.48 -8.24
CA TYR A 190 -4.28 -4.19 -7.37
C TYR A 190 -5.72 -3.76 -7.64
N ARG A 191 -6.63 -4.72 -7.41
CA ARG A 191 -8.05 -4.57 -7.74
C ARG A 191 -8.80 -3.76 -6.68
N PHE A 192 -9.89 -3.16 -7.12
CA PHE A 192 -10.82 -2.40 -6.28
C PHE A 192 -11.34 -3.22 -5.10
N TYR A 193 -11.45 -2.58 -3.95
CA TYR A 193 -12.10 -3.11 -2.76
C TYR A 193 -13.01 -2.05 -2.14
N ALA A 194 -14.22 -2.46 -1.78
CA ALA A 194 -15.23 -1.62 -1.14
C ALA A 194 -15.46 -2.05 0.32
N THR A 195 -14.36 -2.32 1.04
CA THR A 195 -14.40 -2.94 2.38
C THR A 195 -15.29 -2.18 3.35
N GLU A 196 -15.09 -0.88 3.48
CA GLU A 196 -15.84 -0.02 4.40
C GLU A 196 -17.33 0.01 4.06
N MET A 197 -17.64 0.14 2.76
CA MET A 197 -19.03 0.09 2.28
C MET A 197 -19.68 -1.27 2.56
N ILE A 198 -18.93 -2.36 2.40
CA ILE A 198 -19.42 -3.74 2.67
C ILE A 198 -19.64 -3.95 4.16
N LEU A 199 -18.74 -3.46 5.01
CA LEU A 199 -18.86 -3.56 6.47
C LEU A 199 -20.02 -2.72 6.99
N ALA A 200 -20.19 -1.50 6.46
CA ALA A 200 -21.28 -0.58 6.82
C ALA A 200 -22.65 -0.95 6.22
N SER A 201 -22.76 -2.02 5.43
CA SER A 201 -23.98 -2.39 4.71
C SER A 201 -24.51 -3.74 5.15
N THR A 202 -25.86 -3.89 5.11
CA THR A 202 -26.57 -5.15 5.40
C THR A 202 -27.58 -5.49 4.29
N GLY A 203 -28.04 -6.73 4.24
CA GLY A 203 -29.11 -7.17 3.34
C GLY A 203 -28.86 -6.87 1.85
N ALA A 204 -29.87 -6.37 1.18
CA ALA A 204 -29.83 -6.06 -0.25
C ALA A 204 -28.78 -5.01 -0.63
N LYS A 205 -28.53 -4.01 0.26
CA LYS A 205 -27.50 -2.99 0.03
C LYS A 205 -26.11 -3.63 -0.03
N LYS A 206 -25.80 -4.56 0.86
CA LYS A 206 -24.53 -5.30 0.86
C LYS A 206 -24.35 -6.13 -0.41
N ALA A 207 -25.43 -6.81 -0.86
CA ALA A 207 -25.40 -7.57 -2.10
C ALA A 207 -25.13 -6.67 -3.31
N PHE A 208 -25.77 -5.50 -3.37
CA PHE A 208 -25.56 -4.51 -4.41
C PHE A 208 -24.11 -3.99 -4.44
N VAL A 209 -23.54 -3.61 -3.28
CA VAL A 209 -22.14 -3.15 -3.20
C VAL A 209 -21.18 -4.25 -3.68
N LYS A 210 -21.40 -5.51 -3.31
CA LYS A 210 -20.60 -6.63 -3.79
C LYS A 210 -20.69 -6.82 -5.30
N LEU A 211 -21.90 -6.66 -5.87
CA LEU A 211 -22.10 -6.74 -7.32
C LEU A 211 -21.34 -5.62 -8.04
N VAL A 212 -21.47 -4.38 -7.59
CA VAL A 212 -20.73 -3.23 -8.15
C VAL A 212 -19.23 -3.46 -8.07
N GLN A 213 -18.72 -3.93 -6.91
CA GLN A 213 -17.32 -4.30 -6.77
C GLN A 213 -16.88 -5.37 -7.79
N ALA A 214 -17.69 -6.39 -8.01
CA ALA A 214 -17.39 -7.44 -9.00
C ALA A 214 -17.35 -6.89 -10.43
N CYS A 215 -18.28 -6.01 -10.80
CA CYS A 215 -18.29 -5.34 -12.10
C CYS A 215 -17.03 -4.47 -12.31
N ILE A 216 -16.66 -3.65 -11.32
CA ILE A 216 -15.43 -2.82 -11.37
C ILE A 216 -14.21 -3.71 -11.55
N ARG A 217 -14.08 -4.79 -10.78
CA ARG A 217 -12.98 -5.76 -10.90
C ARG A 217 -12.91 -6.42 -12.27
N GLY A 218 -14.05 -6.66 -12.92
CA GLY A 218 -14.12 -7.15 -14.30
C GLY A 218 -13.53 -6.16 -15.30
N VAL A 219 -13.83 -4.88 -15.14
CA VAL A 219 -13.24 -3.81 -15.97
C VAL A 219 -11.73 -3.71 -15.72
N GLU A 220 -11.28 -3.71 -14.48
CA GLU A 220 -9.86 -3.66 -14.12
C GLU A 220 -9.07 -4.86 -14.67
N TRP A 221 -9.70 -6.03 -14.71
CA TRP A 221 -9.10 -7.22 -15.33
C TRP A 221 -8.84 -7.04 -16.83
N CYS A 222 -9.79 -6.42 -17.54
CA CYS A 222 -9.65 -6.13 -18.97
C CYS A 222 -8.69 -4.97 -19.23
N PHE A 223 -8.69 -3.95 -18.35
CA PHE A 223 -7.95 -2.70 -18.49
C PHE A 223 -7.10 -2.42 -17.23
N PRO A 224 -5.95 -3.12 -17.04
CA PRO A 224 -5.17 -3.07 -15.80
C PRO A 224 -4.66 -1.68 -15.40
N LEU A 225 -4.47 -0.76 -16.35
CA LEU A 225 -4.10 0.64 -16.06
C LEU A 225 -5.20 1.41 -15.32
N LEU A 226 -6.45 0.93 -15.37
CA LEU A 226 -7.58 1.50 -14.65
C LEU A 226 -7.83 0.83 -13.29
N SER A 227 -6.92 -0.03 -12.83
CA SER A 227 -6.99 -0.68 -11.53
C SER A 227 -6.98 0.34 -10.40
N PHE A 228 -7.52 -0.05 -9.25
CA PHE A 228 -7.73 0.82 -8.10
C PHE A 228 -6.43 1.42 -7.56
N GLY A 229 -5.34 0.68 -7.62
CA GLY A 229 -4.04 1.19 -7.23
C GLY A 229 -2.88 0.30 -7.69
N TYR A 230 -1.69 0.62 -7.21
CA TYR A 230 -0.45 -0.05 -7.57
C TYR A 230 0.33 -0.49 -6.34
N ILE A 231 0.94 -1.66 -6.44
CA ILE A 231 1.97 -2.16 -5.54
C ILE A 231 3.29 -2.05 -6.26
N ALA A 232 4.28 -1.38 -5.68
CA ALA A 232 5.66 -1.45 -6.17
C ALA A 232 6.48 -2.32 -5.21
N ARG A 233 7.08 -3.37 -5.74
CA ARG A 233 8.12 -4.16 -5.07
C ARG A 233 9.46 -3.69 -5.54
N ILE A 234 10.30 -3.29 -4.62
CA ILE A 234 11.54 -2.55 -4.91
C ILE A 234 12.68 -3.24 -4.16
N GLN A 235 13.77 -3.51 -4.86
CA GLN A 235 15.03 -3.89 -4.22
C GLN A 235 15.82 -2.61 -3.92
N ILE A 236 16.12 -2.33 -2.66
CA ILE A 236 16.79 -1.12 -2.19
C ILE A 236 18.25 -1.36 -1.83
#